data_995210cbb939304327ad6980f5ed875e
#
_entry.id   995210cbb939304327ad6980f5ed875e
#
_cell.length_a   1.000
_cell.length_b   1.000
_cell.length_c   1.000
_cell.angle_alpha   90.00
_cell.angle_beta   90.00
_cell.angle_gamma   90.00
#
_symmetry.space_group_name_H-M   'P 1'
#
loop_
_entity.id
_entity.type
_entity.pdbx_description
1 polymer ?
#
loop_
_entity_poly.entity_id
_entity_poly.type
_entity_poly.pdbx_seq_one_letter_code
_entity_poly.pdbx_strand_id
1 'polypeptide(L)'
;MSAPSDDPPVAVITGVGRSRGIGTAVASALRDDGWRVVTAGWRRYDRLMPWGADDIPLADIEADLADPSTLAMVLERANELAGPVCAMILCHCESVDSTILDTSVESFDRHVAINARATWLLIKAFVEQFAGPPGTGRVAAITSDHTAFNMPYGASKAAIDRIVLAAAVESAALGITCNVINPGATDTGWMDFSTAAAVRARNLQPRLGAPADCANLVRFLCSPNGQWINGQLLYSDGGLRP
;
A
#
# COMPACT_ATOMS: atom_id res chain seq x y z
N MET A 1 -21.87 11.85 -22.33
CA MET A 1 -21.43 11.89 -20.90
C MET A 1 -22.49 11.14 -20.13
N SER A 2 -22.20 9.92 -19.67
CA SER A 2 -23.09 9.19 -18.76
C SER A 2 -23.10 9.93 -17.41
N ALA A 3 -24.28 10.00 -16.79
CA ALA A 3 -24.42 10.54 -15.43
C ALA A 3 -23.46 9.78 -14.46
N PRO A 4 -22.89 10.45 -13.47
CA PRO A 4 -22.15 9.76 -12.44
C PRO A 4 -23.06 8.70 -11.80
N SER A 5 -22.55 7.50 -11.59
CA SER A 5 -23.31 6.46 -10.91
C SER A 5 -23.57 6.92 -9.47
N ASP A 6 -24.83 6.79 -9.01
CA ASP A 6 -25.21 7.08 -7.61
C ASP A 6 -24.58 6.06 -6.61
N ASP A 7 -23.93 5.03 -7.12
CA ASP A 7 -23.27 4.02 -6.30
C ASP A 7 -21.94 4.53 -5.70
N PRO A 8 -21.69 4.27 -4.40
CA PRO A 8 -20.41 4.59 -3.76
C PRO A 8 -19.23 3.94 -4.49
N PRO A 9 -18.10 4.67 -4.65
CA PRO A 9 -16.91 4.12 -5.28
C PRO A 9 -16.33 2.96 -4.45
N VAL A 10 -15.66 2.02 -5.12
CA VAL A 10 -15.09 0.81 -4.50
C VAL A 10 -13.57 0.89 -4.47
N ALA A 11 -12.98 0.68 -3.29
CA ALA A 11 -11.55 0.59 -3.11
C ALA A 11 -11.13 -0.79 -2.60
N VAL A 12 -10.03 -1.32 -3.14
CA VAL A 12 -9.30 -2.47 -2.58
C VAL A 12 -8.06 -1.96 -1.86
N ILE A 13 -7.86 -2.43 -0.62
CA ILE A 13 -6.69 -2.07 0.19
C ILE A 13 -5.98 -3.35 0.60
N THR A 14 -4.73 -3.51 0.18
CA THR A 14 -3.89 -4.63 0.61
C THR A 14 -3.06 -4.28 1.84
N GLY A 15 -2.54 -5.29 2.55
CA GLY A 15 -1.71 -5.07 3.74
C GLY A 15 -2.53 -4.66 4.98
N VAL A 16 -3.77 -5.14 5.07
CA VAL A 16 -4.64 -4.94 6.24
C VAL A 16 -4.52 -6.17 7.15
N GLY A 17 -3.46 -6.22 7.93
CA GLY A 17 -3.19 -7.34 8.87
C GLY A 17 -3.32 -6.94 10.34
N ARG A 18 -3.20 -5.64 10.67
CA ARG A 18 -3.16 -5.16 12.06
C ARG A 18 -3.88 -3.82 12.23
N SER A 19 -4.51 -3.64 13.41
CA SER A 19 -5.24 -2.41 13.77
C SER A 19 -4.40 -1.14 13.70
N ARG A 20 -3.10 -1.23 14.04
CA ARG A 20 -2.14 -0.12 13.98
C ARG A 20 -1.50 0.08 12.61
N GLY A 21 -1.91 -0.68 11.59
CA GLY A 21 -1.32 -0.62 10.25
C GLY A 21 -1.79 0.58 9.43
N ILE A 22 -0.95 1.00 8.46
CA ILE A 22 -1.31 2.04 7.48
C ILE A 22 -2.54 1.61 6.68
N GLY A 23 -2.58 0.35 6.22
CA GLY A 23 -3.72 -0.19 5.45
C GLY A 23 -5.04 -0.09 6.21
N THR A 24 -5.05 -0.36 7.52
CA THR A 24 -6.24 -0.24 8.38
C THR A 24 -6.69 1.22 8.52
N ALA A 25 -5.74 2.14 8.72
CA ALA A 25 -6.05 3.57 8.79
C ALA A 25 -6.62 4.10 7.46
N VAL A 26 -6.07 3.68 6.33
CA VAL A 26 -6.58 4.01 5.00
C VAL A 26 -7.98 3.45 4.80
N ALA A 27 -8.22 2.18 5.19
CA ALA A 27 -9.53 1.54 5.08
C ALA A 27 -10.60 2.29 5.88
N SER A 28 -10.29 2.69 7.12
CA SER A 28 -11.18 3.50 7.94
C SER A 28 -11.46 4.85 7.28
N ALA A 29 -10.42 5.56 6.87
CA ALA A 29 -10.54 6.88 6.31
C ALA A 29 -11.35 6.93 5.00
N LEU A 30 -11.20 5.95 4.11
CA LEU A 30 -12.02 5.87 2.89
C LEU A 30 -13.47 5.46 3.20
N ARG A 31 -13.73 4.59 4.19
CA ARG A 31 -15.09 4.30 4.63
C ARG A 31 -15.79 5.55 5.18
N ASP A 32 -15.08 6.36 5.96
CA ASP A 32 -15.60 7.64 6.48
C ASP A 32 -15.95 8.63 5.37
N ASP A 33 -15.25 8.55 4.22
CA ASP A 33 -15.53 9.33 3.00
C ASP A 33 -16.60 8.69 2.10
N GLY A 34 -17.29 7.64 2.57
CA GLY A 34 -18.39 6.99 1.86
C GLY A 34 -17.98 5.96 0.81
N TRP A 35 -16.72 5.51 0.78
CA TRP A 35 -16.28 4.43 -0.10
C TRP A 35 -16.74 3.07 0.41
N ARG A 36 -17.09 2.18 -0.51
CA ARG A 36 -17.12 0.75 -0.23
C ARG A 36 -15.70 0.22 -0.27
N VAL A 37 -15.23 -0.38 0.82
CA VAL A 37 -13.84 -0.80 0.98
C VAL A 37 -13.77 -2.30 1.21
N VAL A 38 -13.01 -2.98 0.35
CA VAL A 38 -12.61 -4.38 0.52
C VAL A 38 -11.14 -4.43 0.92
N THR A 39 -10.82 -5.22 1.91
CA THR A 39 -9.47 -5.30 2.49
C THR A 39 -8.87 -6.68 2.27
N ALA A 40 -7.57 -6.73 1.97
CA ALA A 40 -6.80 -7.95 1.83
C ALA A 40 -5.57 -7.94 2.75
N GLY A 41 -5.29 -9.07 3.39
CA GLY A 41 -4.17 -9.23 4.30
C GLY A 41 -3.74 -10.68 4.46
N TRP A 42 -2.62 -10.90 5.11
CA TRP A 42 -2.12 -12.24 5.40
C TRP A 42 -1.70 -12.36 6.86
N ARG A 43 -2.63 -12.77 7.70
CA ARG A 43 -2.47 -12.83 9.15
C ARG A 43 -1.33 -13.73 9.61
N ARG A 44 -0.98 -14.76 8.81
CA ARG A 44 0.14 -15.66 9.12
C ARG A 44 1.46 -14.90 9.19
N TYR A 45 1.68 -13.90 8.33
CA TYR A 45 2.87 -13.05 8.39
C TYR A 45 2.99 -12.35 9.75
N ASP A 46 1.94 -11.66 10.16
CA ASP A 46 1.95 -10.92 11.43
C ASP A 46 2.17 -11.84 12.63
N ARG A 47 1.64 -13.06 12.60
CA ARG A 47 1.87 -14.07 13.66
C ARG A 47 3.31 -14.55 13.77
N LEU A 48 4.08 -14.49 12.69
CA LEU A 48 5.48 -14.87 12.66
C LEU A 48 6.41 -13.74 13.10
N MET A 49 5.92 -12.51 13.15
CA MET A 49 6.71 -11.35 13.46
C MET A 49 6.66 -10.97 14.95
N PRO A 50 7.69 -10.25 15.48
CA PRO A 50 7.75 -9.87 16.89
C PRO A 50 6.56 -9.04 17.39
N TRP A 51 5.89 -8.31 16.48
CA TRP A 51 4.71 -7.49 16.83
C TRP A 51 3.41 -8.28 16.95
N GLY A 52 3.38 -9.51 16.44
CA GLY A 52 2.20 -10.37 16.49
C GLY A 52 1.02 -9.91 15.61
N ALA A 53 0.01 -10.77 15.49
CA ALA A 53 -1.26 -10.47 14.84
C ALA A 53 -2.31 -10.05 15.86
N ASP A 54 -3.30 -9.27 15.42
CA ASP A 54 -4.50 -9.00 16.24
C ASP A 54 -5.30 -10.28 16.51
N ASP A 55 -6.09 -10.30 17.58
CA ASP A 55 -6.87 -11.47 17.98
C ASP A 55 -7.91 -11.88 16.93
N ILE A 56 -8.52 -10.91 16.26
CA ILE A 56 -9.51 -11.13 15.20
C ILE A 56 -8.95 -10.78 13.82
N PRO A 57 -9.40 -11.47 12.76
CA PRO A 57 -9.08 -11.08 11.40
C PRO A 57 -9.64 -9.69 11.07
N LEU A 58 -8.82 -8.85 10.42
CA LEU A 58 -9.21 -7.50 9.98
C LEU A 58 -9.50 -7.44 8.48
N ALA A 59 -8.91 -8.36 7.70
CA ALA A 59 -9.06 -8.40 6.26
C ALA A 59 -10.30 -9.21 5.86
N ASP A 60 -11.02 -8.72 4.83
CA ASP A 60 -12.13 -9.44 4.18
C ASP A 60 -11.63 -10.61 3.36
N ILE A 61 -10.40 -10.50 2.83
CA ILE A 61 -9.75 -11.51 2.00
C ILE A 61 -8.39 -11.85 2.64
N GLU A 62 -8.18 -13.12 2.97
CA GLU A 62 -6.86 -13.60 3.41
C GLU A 62 -6.11 -14.18 2.21
N ALA A 63 -4.93 -13.61 1.89
CA ALA A 63 -4.13 -13.99 0.73
C ALA A 63 -2.63 -13.82 0.97
N ASP A 64 -1.84 -14.87 0.68
CA ASP A 64 -0.37 -14.74 0.56
C ASP A 64 -0.04 -14.19 -0.83
N LEU A 65 0.35 -12.93 -0.87
CA LEU A 65 0.68 -12.26 -2.13
C LEU A 65 2.02 -12.73 -2.75
N ALA A 66 2.76 -13.61 -2.08
CA ALA A 66 3.89 -14.30 -2.71
C ALA A 66 3.43 -15.32 -3.78
N ASP A 67 2.21 -15.82 -3.68
CA ASP A 67 1.64 -16.74 -4.68
C ASP A 67 0.92 -15.95 -5.79
N PRO A 68 1.42 -15.99 -7.04
CA PRO A 68 0.80 -15.27 -8.15
C PRO A 68 -0.66 -15.66 -8.40
N SER A 69 -1.08 -16.88 -8.06
CA SER A 69 -2.45 -17.35 -8.28
C SER A 69 -3.47 -16.63 -7.38
N THR A 70 -3.04 -16.11 -6.23
CA THR A 70 -3.93 -15.41 -5.30
C THR A 70 -4.20 -13.96 -5.73
N LEU A 71 -3.37 -13.38 -6.59
CA LEU A 71 -3.46 -11.96 -6.93
C LEU A 71 -4.67 -11.61 -7.79
N ALA A 72 -4.96 -12.43 -8.81
CA ALA A 72 -6.18 -12.28 -9.62
C ALA A 72 -7.43 -12.49 -8.76
N MET A 73 -7.41 -13.52 -7.89
CA MET A 73 -8.50 -13.82 -6.96
C MET A 73 -8.82 -12.66 -6.00
N VAL A 74 -7.82 -11.88 -5.55
CA VAL A 74 -8.07 -10.71 -4.68
C VAL A 74 -8.99 -9.70 -5.39
N LEU A 75 -8.74 -9.42 -6.66
CA LEU A 75 -9.54 -8.46 -7.42
C LEU A 75 -10.92 -9.00 -7.79
N GLU A 76 -10.98 -10.26 -8.25
CA GLU A 76 -12.24 -10.96 -8.54
C GLU A 76 -13.14 -10.98 -7.31
N ARG A 77 -12.59 -11.38 -6.17
CA ARG A 77 -13.34 -11.43 -4.92
C ARG A 77 -13.79 -10.04 -4.45
N ALA A 78 -12.97 -9.02 -4.65
CA ALA A 78 -13.35 -7.66 -4.32
C ALA A 78 -14.52 -7.16 -5.19
N ASN A 79 -14.50 -7.45 -6.50
CA ASN A 79 -15.60 -7.14 -7.41
C ASN A 79 -16.90 -7.86 -7.01
N GLU A 80 -16.81 -9.12 -6.57
CA GLU A 80 -17.98 -9.88 -6.08
C GLU A 80 -18.55 -9.27 -4.78
N LEU A 81 -17.70 -8.84 -3.86
CA LEU A 81 -18.11 -8.33 -2.54
C LEU A 81 -18.70 -6.93 -2.62
N ALA A 82 -18.15 -6.06 -3.47
CA ALA A 82 -18.46 -4.62 -3.42
C ALA A 82 -18.78 -3.99 -4.77
N GLY A 83 -18.64 -4.73 -5.87
CA GLY A 83 -18.80 -4.20 -7.24
C GLY A 83 -17.51 -3.70 -7.85
N PRO A 84 -17.57 -3.09 -9.06
CA PRO A 84 -16.38 -2.71 -9.82
C PRO A 84 -15.40 -1.84 -9.05
N VAL A 85 -14.16 -2.32 -8.93
CA VAL A 85 -13.09 -1.61 -8.20
C VAL A 85 -12.61 -0.43 -9.03
N CYS A 86 -12.56 0.77 -8.42
CA CYS A 86 -12.03 1.98 -9.03
C CYS A 86 -10.81 2.57 -8.30
N ALA A 87 -10.47 2.06 -7.12
CA ALA A 87 -9.22 2.43 -6.44
C ALA A 87 -8.49 1.21 -5.88
N MET A 88 -7.17 1.19 -6.04
CA MET A 88 -6.29 0.16 -5.49
C MET A 88 -5.20 0.79 -4.64
N ILE A 89 -5.20 0.48 -3.33
CA ILE A 89 -4.23 1.00 -2.38
C ILE A 89 -3.36 -0.15 -1.88
N LEU A 90 -2.08 -0.11 -2.21
CA LEU A 90 -1.12 -1.19 -2.00
C LEU A 90 -0.24 -0.90 -0.78
N CYS A 91 -0.67 -1.40 0.39
CA CYS A 91 0.04 -1.23 1.67
C CYS A 91 0.77 -2.51 2.13
N HIS A 92 0.67 -3.59 1.37
CA HIS A 92 1.33 -4.85 1.73
C HIS A 92 2.84 -4.75 1.68
N CYS A 93 3.51 -5.52 2.52
CA CYS A 93 4.95 -5.70 2.44
C CYS A 93 5.42 -6.97 3.15
N GLU A 94 6.57 -7.46 2.71
CA GLU A 94 7.48 -8.33 3.45
C GLU A 94 8.60 -7.46 3.98
N SER A 95 8.98 -7.64 5.25
CA SER A 95 10.07 -6.91 5.88
C SER A 95 10.70 -7.78 6.97
N VAL A 96 11.80 -8.43 6.64
CA VAL A 96 12.60 -9.23 7.56
C VAL A 96 14.01 -8.66 7.55
N ASP A 97 14.45 -8.13 8.69
CA ASP A 97 15.74 -7.46 8.83
C ASP A 97 16.89 -8.42 8.56
N SER A 98 17.80 -8.01 7.70
CA SER A 98 19.03 -8.72 7.37
C SER A 98 20.06 -7.80 6.73
N THR A 99 21.33 -8.19 6.83
CA THR A 99 22.45 -7.45 6.22
C THR A 99 22.79 -8.01 4.84
N ILE A 100 23.72 -7.36 4.13
CA ILE A 100 24.26 -7.85 2.84
C ILE A 100 24.85 -9.26 2.95
N LEU A 101 25.41 -9.61 4.11
CA LEU A 101 26.13 -10.87 4.30
C LEU A 101 25.26 -12.03 4.76
N ASP A 102 24.17 -11.74 5.49
CA ASP A 102 23.30 -12.76 6.10
C ASP A 102 21.91 -12.88 5.44
N THR A 103 21.62 -12.06 4.43
CA THR A 103 20.42 -12.22 3.63
C THR A 103 20.46 -13.54 2.84
N SER A 104 19.51 -14.43 3.08
CA SER A 104 19.37 -15.64 2.25
C SER A 104 18.69 -15.32 0.91
N VAL A 105 18.92 -16.19 -0.09
CA VAL A 105 18.27 -16.06 -1.41
C VAL A 105 16.75 -16.15 -1.27
N GLU A 106 16.25 -17.05 -0.43
CA GLU A 106 14.82 -17.26 -0.18
C GLU A 106 14.17 -16.02 0.43
N SER A 107 14.86 -15.36 1.38
CA SER A 107 14.38 -14.11 1.98
C SER A 107 14.35 -13.00 0.94
N PHE A 108 15.41 -12.84 0.15
CA PHE A 108 15.47 -11.85 -0.94
C PHE A 108 14.33 -12.07 -1.94
N ASP A 109 14.18 -13.31 -2.44
CA ASP A 109 13.15 -13.66 -3.41
C ASP A 109 11.74 -13.42 -2.88
N ARG A 110 11.50 -13.70 -1.59
CA ARG A 110 10.21 -13.47 -0.97
C ARG A 110 9.89 -11.97 -0.87
N HIS A 111 10.86 -11.13 -0.49
CA HIS A 111 10.68 -9.67 -0.51
C HIS A 111 10.33 -9.15 -1.90
N VAL A 112 11.05 -9.59 -2.94
CA VAL A 112 10.76 -9.23 -4.33
C VAL A 112 9.40 -9.75 -4.76
N ALA A 113 9.04 -10.99 -4.40
CA ALA A 113 7.76 -11.58 -4.73
C ALA A 113 6.59 -10.79 -4.17
N ILE A 114 6.63 -10.42 -2.88
CA ILE A 114 5.54 -9.71 -2.20
C ILE A 114 5.57 -8.23 -2.52
N ASN A 115 6.71 -7.55 -2.35
CA ASN A 115 6.74 -6.10 -2.47
C ASN A 115 6.66 -5.61 -3.92
N ALA A 116 7.45 -6.20 -4.82
CA ALA A 116 7.57 -5.73 -6.21
C ALA A 116 6.64 -6.48 -7.16
N ARG A 117 6.78 -7.82 -7.25
CA ARG A 117 6.02 -8.63 -8.21
C ARG A 117 4.51 -8.57 -7.96
N ALA A 118 4.09 -8.70 -6.69
CA ALA A 118 2.67 -8.60 -6.37
C ALA A 118 2.10 -7.22 -6.68
N THR A 119 2.82 -6.14 -6.36
CA THR A 119 2.43 -4.77 -6.74
C THR A 119 2.21 -4.66 -8.25
N TRP A 120 3.16 -5.14 -9.06
CA TRP A 120 3.01 -5.14 -10.52
C TRP A 120 1.79 -5.93 -11.00
N LEU A 121 1.62 -7.17 -10.52
CA LEU A 121 0.52 -8.04 -10.97
C LEU A 121 -0.85 -7.52 -10.53
N LEU A 122 -0.97 -6.95 -9.33
CA LEU A 122 -2.21 -6.32 -8.87
C LEU A 122 -2.56 -5.09 -9.71
N ILE A 123 -1.58 -4.24 -10.03
CA ILE A 123 -1.80 -3.09 -10.92
C ILE A 123 -2.21 -3.57 -12.32
N LYS A 124 -1.52 -4.58 -12.87
CA LYS A 124 -1.86 -5.17 -14.16
C LYS A 124 -3.31 -5.65 -14.17
N ALA A 125 -3.71 -6.47 -13.21
CA ALA A 125 -5.08 -6.99 -13.12
C ALA A 125 -6.11 -5.86 -12.94
N PHE A 126 -5.79 -4.82 -12.17
CA PHE A 126 -6.66 -3.65 -12.02
C PHE A 126 -6.85 -2.89 -13.34
N VAL A 127 -5.77 -2.61 -14.07
CA VAL A 127 -5.82 -1.91 -15.35
C VAL A 127 -6.61 -2.72 -16.41
N GLU A 128 -6.42 -4.05 -16.44
CA GLU A 128 -7.14 -4.96 -17.34
C GLU A 128 -8.66 -5.00 -17.08
N GLN A 129 -9.08 -4.84 -15.83
CA GLN A 129 -10.49 -4.92 -15.42
C GLN A 129 -11.16 -3.53 -15.29
N PHE A 130 -10.39 -2.46 -15.35
CA PHE A 130 -10.92 -1.12 -15.09
C PHE A 130 -11.97 -0.73 -16.14
N ALA A 131 -13.21 -0.56 -15.70
CA ALA A 131 -14.35 -0.17 -16.51
C ALA A 131 -14.99 1.16 -16.09
N GLY A 132 -14.34 1.87 -15.15
CA GLY A 132 -14.82 3.18 -14.66
C GLY A 132 -14.69 4.29 -15.72
N PRO A 133 -15.38 5.41 -15.51
CA PRO A 133 -15.19 6.59 -16.35
C PRO A 133 -13.74 7.06 -16.32
N PRO A 134 -13.20 7.61 -17.44
CA PRO A 134 -11.86 8.19 -17.43
C PRO A 134 -11.70 9.26 -16.34
N GLY A 135 -10.59 9.22 -15.62
CA GLY A 135 -10.31 10.14 -14.51
C GLY A 135 -10.80 9.68 -13.13
N THR A 136 -11.43 8.49 -13.04
CA THR A 136 -11.90 7.94 -11.76
C THR A 136 -11.01 6.84 -11.19
N GLY A 137 -10.12 6.24 -11.99
CA GLY A 137 -9.20 5.20 -11.54
C GLY A 137 -8.08 5.74 -10.64
N ARG A 138 -7.78 5.06 -9.54
CA ARG A 138 -6.72 5.45 -8.58
C ARG A 138 -5.86 4.26 -8.20
N VAL A 139 -4.55 4.46 -8.26
CA VAL A 139 -3.56 3.54 -7.68
C VAL A 139 -2.64 4.34 -6.75
N ALA A 140 -2.48 3.89 -5.51
CA ALA A 140 -1.48 4.41 -4.60
C ALA A 140 -0.73 3.24 -3.95
N ALA A 141 0.60 3.26 -3.98
CA ALA A 141 1.43 2.23 -3.37
C ALA A 141 2.36 2.82 -2.31
N ILE A 142 2.50 2.12 -1.20
CA ILE A 142 3.37 2.54 -0.10
C ILE A 142 4.78 2.01 -0.34
N THR A 143 5.73 2.93 -0.44
CA THR A 143 7.17 2.65 -0.59
C THR A 143 7.98 2.98 0.67
N SER A 144 9.30 2.93 0.57
CA SER A 144 10.27 3.31 1.60
C SER A 144 11.60 3.65 0.94
N ASP A 145 12.35 4.54 1.55
CA ASP A 145 13.76 4.86 1.23
C ASP A 145 14.76 4.11 2.12
N HIS A 146 14.30 3.11 2.85
CA HIS A 146 15.14 2.27 3.70
C HIS A 146 16.23 1.56 2.90
N THR A 147 17.46 1.52 3.39
CA THR A 147 18.60 0.95 2.66
C THR A 147 19.38 -0.08 3.47
N ALA A 148 20.00 0.30 4.58
CA ALA A 148 20.90 -0.55 5.37
C ALA A 148 20.14 -1.38 6.41
N PHE A 149 20.68 -2.56 6.75
CA PHE A 149 20.16 -3.49 7.76
C PHE A 149 18.79 -4.11 7.46
N ASN A 150 18.23 -3.81 6.30
CA ASN A 150 17.10 -4.51 5.69
C ASN A 150 17.17 -4.30 4.16
N MET A 151 18.27 -4.76 3.56
CA MET A 151 18.56 -4.55 2.14
C MET A 151 17.49 -5.14 1.22
N PRO A 152 16.98 -6.36 1.43
CA PRO A 152 15.97 -6.92 0.51
C PRO A 152 14.65 -6.14 0.56
N TYR A 153 14.26 -5.61 1.71
CA TYR A 153 13.12 -4.71 1.84
C TYR A 153 13.35 -3.42 1.03
N GLY A 154 14.45 -2.71 1.28
CA GLY A 154 14.76 -1.46 0.58
C GLY A 154 14.83 -1.63 -0.92
N ALA A 155 15.52 -2.68 -1.41
CA ALA A 155 15.63 -2.98 -2.85
C ALA A 155 14.26 -3.26 -3.48
N SER A 156 13.42 -4.08 -2.83
CA SER A 156 12.07 -4.40 -3.32
C SER A 156 11.11 -3.21 -3.27
N LYS A 157 11.24 -2.31 -2.29
CA LYS A 157 10.46 -1.06 -2.21
C LYS A 157 10.89 -0.06 -3.29
N ALA A 158 12.19 0.06 -3.60
CA ALA A 158 12.65 0.89 -4.71
C ALA A 158 12.12 0.40 -6.08
N ALA A 159 11.91 -0.91 -6.24
CA ALA A 159 11.28 -1.45 -7.44
C ALA A 159 9.80 -1.01 -7.57
N ILE A 160 9.06 -0.88 -6.47
CA ILE A 160 7.69 -0.35 -6.46
C ILE A 160 7.65 1.04 -7.12
N ASP A 161 8.60 1.91 -6.81
CA ASP A 161 8.64 3.27 -7.36
C ASP A 161 8.64 3.24 -8.88
N ARG A 162 9.48 2.40 -9.49
CA ARG A 162 9.58 2.27 -10.95
C ARG A 162 8.36 1.63 -11.57
N ILE A 163 7.78 0.60 -10.94
CA ILE A 163 6.58 -0.08 -11.40
C ILE A 163 5.39 0.88 -11.43
N VAL A 164 5.16 1.62 -10.36
CA VAL A 164 4.01 2.53 -10.26
C VAL A 164 4.15 3.75 -11.17
N LEU A 165 5.37 4.30 -11.31
CA LEU A 165 5.63 5.40 -12.23
C LEU A 165 5.46 4.98 -13.69
N ALA A 166 5.83 3.74 -14.06
CA ALA A 166 5.56 3.18 -15.38
C ALA A 166 4.04 3.05 -15.59
N ALA A 167 3.32 2.47 -14.63
CA ALA A 167 1.87 2.33 -14.69
C ALA A 167 1.14 3.67 -14.86
N ALA A 168 1.65 4.75 -14.25
CA ALA A 168 1.08 6.09 -14.39
C ALA A 168 1.08 6.59 -15.84
N VAL A 169 2.10 6.23 -16.62
CA VAL A 169 2.21 6.59 -18.04
C VAL A 169 1.38 5.64 -18.91
N GLU A 170 1.52 4.34 -18.66
CA GLU A 170 0.94 3.28 -19.51
C GLU A 170 -0.58 3.19 -19.38
N SER A 171 -1.15 3.55 -18.21
CA SER A 171 -2.62 3.55 -17.99
C SER A 171 -3.28 4.93 -18.13
N ALA A 172 -2.53 5.96 -18.53
CA ALA A 172 -3.05 7.33 -18.65
C ALA A 172 -4.23 7.46 -19.63
N ALA A 173 -4.23 6.68 -20.71
CA ALA A 173 -5.33 6.66 -21.66
C ALA A 173 -6.68 6.19 -21.08
N LEU A 174 -6.64 5.39 -20.00
CA LEU A 174 -7.82 4.99 -19.23
C LEU A 174 -8.23 6.01 -18.18
N GLY A 175 -7.43 7.08 -17.99
CA GLY A 175 -7.65 8.09 -16.95
C GLY A 175 -7.38 7.54 -15.54
N ILE A 176 -6.51 6.53 -15.41
CA ILE A 176 -6.06 6.01 -14.12
C ILE A 176 -4.84 6.84 -13.66
N THR A 177 -4.87 7.34 -12.43
CA THR A 177 -3.69 7.94 -11.80
C THR A 177 -2.99 6.93 -10.90
N CYS A 178 -1.65 6.88 -10.99
CA CYS A 178 -0.83 6.00 -10.18
C CYS A 178 0.25 6.84 -9.47
N ASN A 179 0.29 6.77 -8.13
CA ASN A 179 1.25 7.49 -7.32
C ASN A 179 1.89 6.60 -6.26
N VAL A 180 3.08 6.95 -5.85
CA VAL A 180 3.83 6.29 -4.78
C VAL A 180 3.85 7.21 -3.57
N ILE A 181 3.69 6.64 -2.38
CA ILE A 181 3.74 7.36 -1.11
C ILE A 181 4.86 6.78 -0.24
N ASN A 182 5.82 7.61 0.13
CA ASN A 182 6.75 7.31 1.19
C ASN A 182 6.22 7.91 2.51
N PRO A 183 5.78 7.08 3.47
CA PRO A 183 5.18 7.56 4.71
C PRO A 183 6.23 7.97 5.76
N GLY A 184 7.52 7.80 5.45
CA GLY A 184 8.58 7.94 6.43
C GLY A 184 8.44 6.96 7.60
N ALA A 185 9.05 7.30 8.71
CA ALA A 185 9.00 6.50 9.93
C ALA A 185 7.63 6.65 10.62
N THR A 186 6.76 5.70 10.39
CA THR A 186 5.38 5.68 10.91
C THR A 186 5.26 4.71 12.09
N ASP A 187 4.59 5.14 13.16
CA ASP A 187 4.32 4.32 14.35
C ASP A 187 3.24 3.27 14.09
N THR A 188 3.64 2.19 13.46
CA THR A 188 2.82 1.00 13.21
C THR A 188 3.06 -0.11 14.23
N GLY A 189 3.93 0.12 15.22
CA GLY A 189 4.34 -0.89 16.21
C GLY A 189 5.46 -1.82 15.74
N TRP A 190 6.12 -1.55 14.63
CA TRP A 190 7.29 -2.32 14.17
C TRP A 190 8.59 -1.91 14.87
N MET A 191 8.72 -0.62 15.17
CA MET A 191 9.92 -0.09 15.82
C MET A 191 9.90 -0.38 17.30
N ASP A 192 11.04 -0.79 17.84
CA ASP A 192 11.28 -0.80 19.29
C ASP A 192 11.39 0.63 19.84
N PHE A 193 11.41 0.72 21.17
CA PHE A 193 11.45 2.02 21.85
C PHE A 193 12.71 2.84 21.51
N SER A 194 13.87 2.19 21.40
CA SER A 194 15.15 2.84 21.13
C SER A 194 15.20 3.40 19.72
N THR A 195 14.77 2.63 18.72
CA THR A 195 14.66 3.05 17.34
C THR A 195 13.67 4.20 17.18
N ALA A 196 12.51 4.09 17.82
CA ALA A 196 11.49 5.15 17.80
C ALA A 196 12.01 6.45 18.41
N ALA A 197 12.78 6.38 19.50
CA ALA A 197 13.39 7.56 20.12
C ALA A 197 14.46 8.21 19.23
N ALA A 198 15.32 7.40 18.59
CA ALA A 198 16.36 7.87 17.69
C ALA A 198 15.76 8.56 16.44
N VAL A 199 14.69 8.00 15.88
CA VAL A 199 13.99 8.58 14.74
C VAL A 199 13.31 9.90 15.11
N ARG A 200 12.62 9.97 16.27
CA ARG A 200 12.02 11.23 16.76
C ARG A 200 13.04 12.35 16.89
N ALA A 201 14.24 12.02 17.39
CA ALA A 201 15.31 13.01 17.58
C ALA A 201 15.84 13.60 16.26
N ARG A 202 15.71 12.87 15.16
CA ARG A 202 16.16 13.29 13.81
C ARG A 202 15.06 13.93 12.97
N ASN A 203 13.79 13.71 13.33
CA ASN A 203 12.67 14.21 12.57
C ASN A 203 12.49 15.73 12.77
N LEU A 204 12.19 16.46 11.69
CA LEU A 204 11.88 17.89 11.77
C LEU A 204 10.58 18.15 12.54
N GLN A 205 9.61 17.25 12.45
CA GLN A 205 8.46 17.22 13.36
C GLN A 205 8.83 16.40 14.59
N PRO A 206 8.54 16.85 15.82
CA PRO A 206 9.00 16.19 17.06
C PRO A 206 8.18 14.94 17.41
N ARG A 207 7.75 14.17 16.40
CA ARG A 207 6.98 12.93 16.54
C ARG A 207 7.28 11.94 15.41
N LEU A 208 6.88 10.70 15.59
CA LEU A 208 6.75 9.75 14.50
C LEU A 208 5.51 10.09 13.65
N GLY A 209 5.51 9.68 12.41
CA GLY A 209 4.29 9.64 11.60
C GLY A 209 3.24 8.74 12.28
N ALA A 210 1.99 9.11 12.19
CA ALA A 210 0.88 8.22 12.50
C ALA A 210 0.34 7.57 11.21
N PRO A 211 -0.24 6.37 11.26
CA PRO A 211 -0.91 5.79 10.09
C PRO A 211 -1.94 6.73 9.44
N ALA A 212 -2.60 7.57 10.24
CA ALA A 212 -3.52 8.58 9.76
C ALA A 212 -2.87 9.66 8.89
N ASP A 213 -1.58 9.99 9.10
CA ASP A 213 -0.89 10.98 8.25
C ASP A 213 -0.81 10.48 6.79
N CYS A 214 -0.46 9.20 6.61
CA CYS A 214 -0.46 8.56 5.30
C CYS A 214 -1.89 8.41 4.75
N ALA A 215 -2.85 8.00 5.58
CA ALA A 215 -4.24 7.84 5.17
C ALA A 215 -4.86 9.15 4.66
N ASN A 216 -4.54 10.29 5.27
CA ASN A 216 -5.00 11.60 4.80
C ASN A 216 -4.48 11.95 3.39
N LEU A 217 -3.24 11.58 3.06
CA LEU A 217 -2.71 11.76 1.72
C LEU A 217 -3.42 10.84 0.70
N VAL A 218 -3.68 9.59 1.08
CA VAL A 218 -4.46 8.66 0.23
C VAL A 218 -5.87 9.18 -0.02
N ARG A 219 -6.58 9.67 1.03
CA ARG A 219 -7.90 10.31 0.89
C ARG A 219 -7.88 11.46 -0.12
N PHE A 220 -6.88 12.32 -0.01
CA PHE A 220 -6.71 13.43 -0.95
C PHE A 220 -6.51 12.91 -2.39
N LEU A 221 -5.63 11.94 -2.62
CA LEU A 221 -5.39 11.37 -3.94
C LEU A 221 -6.62 10.66 -4.52
N CYS A 222 -7.45 10.05 -3.67
CA CYS A 222 -8.71 9.41 -4.07
C CYS A 222 -9.86 10.41 -4.30
N SER A 223 -9.73 11.64 -3.82
CA SER A 223 -10.74 12.69 -3.99
C SER A 223 -10.67 13.34 -5.39
N PRO A 224 -11.72 14.08 -5.79
CA PRO A 224 -11.67 14.90 -7.01
C PRO A 224 -10.51 15.91 -7.03
N ASN A 225 -10.07 16.38 -5.86
CA ASN A 225 -8.97 17.35 -5.76
C ASN A 225 -7.60 16.74 -6.06
N GLY A 226 -7.44 15.42 -5.89
CA GLY A 226 -6.20 14.68 -6.18
C GLY A 226 -6.06 14.22 -7.63
N GLN A 227 -7.08 14.34 -8.47
CA GLN A 227 -7.11 13.75 -9.82
C GLN A 227 -6.03 14.27 -10.79
N TRP A 228 -5.43 15.41 -10.51
CA TRP A 228 -4.36 16.00 -11.34
C TRP A 228 -2.95 15.55 -10.90
N ILE A 229 -2.87 14.76 -9.83
CA ILE A 229 -1.60 14.21 -9.35
C ILE A 229 -1.44 12.80 -9.91
N ASN A 230 -0.49 12.64 -10.82
CA ASN A 230 -0.17 11.38 -11.48
C ASN A 230 1.33 11.21 -11.65
N GLY A 231 1.85 9.99 -11.48
CA GLY A 231 3.26 9.66 -11.67
C GLY A 231 4.18 10.32 -10.64
N GLN A 232 3.74 10.50 -9.40
CA GLN A 232 4.53 11.16 -8.37
C GLN A 232 4.99 10.20 -7.27
N LEU A 233 6.21 10.43 -6.78
CA LEU A 233 6.67 9.93 -5.50
C LEU A 233 6.45 11.04 -4.45
N LEU A 234 5.48 10.84 -3.59
CA LEU A 234 5.05 11.80 -2.58
C LEU A 234 5.57 11.38 -1.19
N TYR A 235 6.06 12.35 -0.43
CA TYR A 235 6.53 12.14 0.93
C TYR A 235 5.49 12.62 1.93
N SER A 236 5.12 11.75 2.88
CA SER A 236 4.28 12.07 4.04
C SER A 236 5.06 11.74 5.32
N ASP A 237 6.28 12.28 5.44
CA ASP A 237 7.33 11.86 6.36
C ASP A 237 7.66 12.89 7.47
N GLY A 238 6.93 14.02 7.51
CA GLY A 238 7.22 15.10 8.45
C GLY A 238 8.56 15.81 8.21
N GLY A 239 9.17 15.63 7.02
CA GLY A 239 10.46 16.20 6.63
C GLY A 239 11.66 15.33 7.04
N LEU A 240 11.43 14.07 7.44
CA LEU A 240 12.51 13.11 7.70
C LEU A 240 13.15 12.70 6.37
N ARG A 241 14.25 13.34 6.02
CA ARG A 241 15.07 12.96 4.87
C ARG A 241 16.47 12.58 5.32
N PRO A 242 17.16 11.64 4.62
CA PRO A 242 18.54 11.29 4.92
C PRO A 242 19.50 12.45 4.73
#